data_88514e5bdf853ede0990c04706e05883
#
_entry.id   88514e5bdf853ede0990c04706e05883
#
_cell.length_a   1.000
_cell.length_b   1.000
_cell.length_c   1.000
_cell.angle_alpha   90.00
_cell.angle_beta   90.00
_cell.angle_gamma   90.00
#
_symmetry.space_group_name_H-M   'P 1'
#
loop_
_entity.id
_entity.type
_entity.pdbx_description
1 polymer ?
#
loop_
_entity_poly.entity_id
_entity_poly.type
_entity_poly.pdbx_seq_one_letter_code
_entity_poly.pdbx_strand_id
1 'polypeptide(L)'
;VAVYVQRQLDQQPERTYVIEGDADGYWKLAQQILRGEEYSIYTPPRRVLRMPGFPVLLAGAMSVVGEGHFGVRLVLALLGVLACYVVYLLGKELVNESIGLIAAALVAVSPAMAGFSVLFLSETAFAVTMLISLWVLVKLSKVEYGACDQFKGTLFSILAGISLAIAFYVRPSWLLILPLAVVILVFSAKGNRIAAMQRAFLMCLGFSMMLVPWVYRNYQVTNHFVPTTLWAGPSLYDGLNPQATGDSNMIFFDQENVLKTMSEYEMNQHYTKRAIKYARENPGHVFRLMGAKLLRYWKPWPNAVQFQKFWMIFAVSVIFIPVMCFAIYGAWVSRDQYLLLLITLGPVIYFSLIHLIFVSSLRYRLPAEYSLYILSAVGIYHMFFNRLTEKRSILGQ
;
A
#
# COMPACT_ATOMS: atom_id res chain seq x y z
N VAL A 1 -12.30 14.34 11.32
CA VAL A 1 -11.06 14.63 10.57
C VAL A 1 -11.37 15.40 9.29
N ALA A 2 -12.28 14.92 8.40
CA ALA A 2 -12.61 15.60 7.13
C ALA A 2 -12.99 17.08 7.31
N VAL A 3 -13.88 17.39 8.26
CA VAL A 3 -14.27 18.77 8.60
C VAL A 3 -13.07 19.61 9.07
N TYR A 4 -12.20 19.01 9.90
CA TYR A 4 -11.00 19.71 10.38
C TYR A 4 -10.04 20.04 9.23
N VAL A 5 -9.76 19.07 8.36
CA VAL A 5 -8.91 19.27 7.19
C VAL A 5 -9.48 20.32 6.25
N GLN A 6 -10.80 20.29 6.00
CA GLN A 6 -11.44 21.29 5.15
C GLN A 6 -11.30 22.69 5.74
N ARG A 7 -11.61 22.87 7.02
CA ARG A 7 -11.45 24.17 7.71
C ARG A 7 -10.01 24.69 7.69
N GLN A 8 -9.01 23.80 7.82
CA GLN A 8 -7.61 24.22 7.75
C GLN A 8 -7.23 24.72 6.34
N LEU A 9 -7.77 24.11 5.28
CA LEU A 9 -7.54 24.55 3.90
C LEU A 9 -8.31 25.84 3.59
N ASP A 10 -9.54 25.99 4.09
CA ASP A 10 -10.32 27.22 3.92
C ASP A 10 -9.63 28.45 4.56
N GLN A 11 -8.78 28.24 5.57
CA GLN A 11 -7.96 29.28 6.21
C GLN A 11 -6.63 29.54 5.48
N GLN A 12 -6.28 28.76 4.47
CA GLN A 12 -5.04 28.85 3.69
C GLN A 12 -5.38 28.86 2.19
N PRO A 13 -5.92 29.96 1.65
CA PRO A 13 -6.40 30.01 0.26
C PRO A 13 -5.32 29.77 -0.79
N GLU A 14 -4.04 29.91 -0.43
CA GLU A 14 -2.90 29.57 -1.28
C GLU A 14 -2.71 28.05 -1.44
N ARG A 15 -3.39 27.22 -0.62
CA ARG A 15 -3.30 25.76 -0.65
C ARG A 15 -4.62 25.11 -0.99
N THR A 16 -4.62 24.30 -2.04
CA THR A 16 -5.77 23.48 -2.41
C THR A 16 -5.74 22.13 -1.69
N TYR A 17 -4.54 21.60 -1.42
CA TYR A 17 -4.35 20.29 -0.80
C TYR A 17 -3.40 20.33 0.38
N VAL A 18 -3.57 19.40 1.34
CA VAL A 18 -2.64 19.25 2.48
C VAL A 18 -1.26 18.79 2.01
N ILE A 19 -1.23 17.89 1.03
CA ILE A 19 -0.01 17.43 0.34
C ILE A 19 -0.23 17.69 -1.14
N GLU A 20 0.43 18.71 -1.64
CA GLU A 20 0.39 19.10 -3.04
C GLU A 20 1.19 18.15 -3.93
N GLY A 21 1.16 18.35 -5.24
CA GLY A 21 1.84 17.53 -6.24
C GLY A 21 1.15 16.21 -6.52
N ASP A 22 1.18 15.27 -5.58
CA ASP A 22 0.50 13.98 -5.77
C ASP A 22 -1.03 14.14 -5.79
N ALA A 23 -1.59 14.90 -4.85
CA ALA A 23 -3.03 15.10 -4.75
C ALA A 23 -3.58 15.85 -5.97
N ASP A 24 -2.90 16.91 -6.40
CA ASP A 24 -3.25 17.66 -7.62
C ASP A 24 -3.23 16.75 -8.86
N GLY A 25 -2.16 15.96 -9.01
CA GLY A 25 -2.04 15.04 -10.15
C GLY A 25 -3.15 13.98 -10.19
N TYR A 26 -3.51 13.40 -9.04
CA TYR A 26 -4.61 12.44 -8.97
C TYR A 26 -5.97 13.08 -9.25
N TRP A 27 -6.19 14.28 -8.73
CA TRP A 27 -7.43 15.02 -8.92
C TRP A 27 -7.65 15.37 -10.40
N LYS A 28 -6.64 15.94 -11.07
CA LYS A 28 -6.69 16.27 -12.50
C LYS A 28 -6.95 15.04 -13.37
N LEU A 29 -6.25 13.93 -13.11
CA LEU A 29 -6.49 12.68 -13.84
C LEU A 29 -7.92 12.14 -13.64
N ALA A 30 -8.48 12.29 -12.44
CA ALA A 30 -9.87 11.91 -12.17
C ALA A 30 -10.87 12.77 -12.95
N GLN A 31 -10.64 14.09 -13.03
CA GLN A 31 -11.45 15.00 -13.83
C GLN A 31 -11.40 14.67 -15.32
N GLN A 32 -10.23 14.33 -15.84
CA GLN A 32 -10.08 13.92 -17.25
C GLN A 32 -10.82 12.62 -17.56
N ILE A 33 -10.78 11.64 -16.63
CA ILE A 33 -11.58 10.41 -16.77
C ILE A 33 -13.07 10.74 -16.85
N LEU A 34 -13.59 11.64 -15.97
CA LEU A 34 -15.01 12.03 -16.00
C LEU A 34 -15.43 12.72 -17.28
N ARG A 35 -14.54 13.52 -17.87
CA ARG A 35 -14.81 14.31 -19.08
C ARG A 35 -14.51 13.54 -20.36
N GLY A 36 -13.99 12.31 -20.26
CA GLY A 36 -13.54 11.54 -21.44
C GLY A 36 -12.35 12.17 -22.15
N GLU A 37 -11.56 12.99 -21.46
CA GLU A 37 -10.37 13.64 -21.96
C GLU A 37 -9.15 12.69 -21.95
N GLU A 38 -8.04 13.13 -22.59
CA GLU A 38 -6.80 12.34 -22.58
C GLU A 38 -6.26 12.17 -21.16
N TYR A 39 -5.98 10.92 -20.77
CA TYR A 39 -5.35 10.60 -19.48
C TYR A 39 -3.88 11.06 -19.46
N SER A 40 -3.65 12.34 -19.19
CA SER A 40 -2.32 12.98 -19.17
C SER A 40 -2.30 14.20 -18.25
N ILE A 41 -1.15 14.49 -17.62
CA ILE A 41 -0.95 15.67 -16.77
C ILE A 41 0.37 16.34 -17.08
N TYR A 42 0.45 17.64 -16.71
CA TYR A 42 1.61 18.52 -16.88
C TYR A 42 1.90 18.92 -18.34
N THR A 43 2.87 19.78 -18.51
CA THR A 43 3.40 20.24 -19.79
C THR A 43 4.92 20.15 -19.76
N PRO A 44 5.55 19.33 -20.61
CA PRO A 44 4.95 18.42 -21.62
C PRO A 44 4.05 17.32 -21.01
N PRO A 45 3.06 16.82 -21.80
CA PRO A 45 2.07 15.88 -21.30
C PRO A 45 2.72 14.55 -20.86
N ARG A 46 2.40 14.11 -19.63
CA ARG A 46 2.83 12.83 -19.08
C ARG A 46 1.64 11.88 -19.05
N ARG A 47 1.67 10.89 -19.95
CA ARG A 47 0.56 9.99 -20.22
C ARG A 47 0.62 8.69 -19.44
N VAL A 48 1.83 8.29 -19.00
CA VAL A 48 2.07 7.03 -18.25
C VAL A 48 2.75 7.31 -16.91
N LEU A 49 2.46 8.48 -16.32
CA LEU A 49 3.04 8.90 -15.05
C LEU A 49 2.46 8.10 -13.87
N ARG A 50 1.15 7.85 -13.87
CA ARG A 50 0.44 7.25 -12.73
C ARG A 50 -0.43 6.09 -13.17
N MET A 51 -0.52 5.06 -12.31
CA MET A 51 -1.49 3.98 -12.47
C MET A 51 -2.93 4.51 -12.31
N PRO A 52 -3.90 3.99 -13.06
CA PRO A 52 -5.25 4.55 -13.10
C PRO A 52 -6.14 4.18 -11.92
N GLY A 53 -5.76 3.21 -11.06
CA GLY A 53 -6.66 2.69 -10.03
C GLY A 53 -7.18 3.75 -9.06
N PHE A 54 -6.33 4.62 -8.54
CA PHE A 54 -6.77 5.68 -7.64
C PHE A 54 -7.48 6.83 -8.37
N PRO A 55 -7.02 7.34 -9.53
CA PRO A 55 -7.80 8.29 -10.33
C PRO A 55 -9.19 7.80 -10.73
N VAL A 56 -9.35 6.53 -11.10
CA VAL A 56 -10.67 5.93 -11.41
C VAL A 56 -11.57 5.92 -10.17
N LEU A 57 -11.03 5.58 -9.00
CA LEU A 57 -11.76 5.63 -7.74
C LEU A 57 -12.22 7.07 -7.42
N LEU A 58 -11.34 8.06 -7.59
CA LEU A 58 -11.69 9.47 -7.40
C LEU A 58 -12.75 9.92 -8.40
N ALA A 59 -12.63 9.56 -9.67
CA ALA A 59 -13.62 9.86 -10.70
C ALA A 59 -14.98 9.26 -10.34
N GLY A 60 -15.02 8.01 -9.87
CA GLY A 60 -16.23 7.39 -9.34
C GLY A 60 -16.82 8.13 -8.15
N ALA A 61 -15.99 8.61 -7.22
CA ALA A 61 -16.46 9.44 -6.11
C ALA A 61 -17.05 10.78 -6.61
N MET A 62 -16.35 11.47 -7.53
CA MET A 62 -16.81 12.73 -8.13
C MET A 62 -18.11 12.56 -8.90
N SER A 63 -18.33 11.44 -9.59
CA SER A 63 -19.58 11.19 -10.32
C SER A 63 -20.80 11.07 -9.41
N VAL A 64 -20.59 10.68 -8.13
CA VAL A 64 -21.67 10.51 -7.14
C VAL A 64 -21.92 11.79 -6.33
N VAL A 65 -20.86 12.47 -5.90
CA VAL A 65 -20.96 13.60 -4.97
C VAL A 65 -20.57 14.95 -5.60
N GLY A 66 -20.27 14.99 -6.90
CA GLY A 66 -19.75 16.14 -7.60
C GLY A 66 -18.26 16.38 -7.37
N GLU A 67 -17.69 17.36 -8.07
CA GLU A 67 -16.25 17.73 -8.02
C GLU A 67 -15.91 18.57 -6.77
N GLY A 68 -16.75 18.59 -5.73
CA GLY A 68 -16.48 19.29 -4.49
C GLY A 68 -15.53 18.51 -3.60
N HIS A 69 -14.42 19.15 -3.16
CA HIS A 69 -13.39 18.50 -2.33
C HIS A 69 -13.96 17.87 -1.06
N PHE A 70 -14.89 18.54 -0.38
CA PHE A 70 -15.47 18.03 0.87
C PHE A 70 -16.29 16.74 0.64
N GLY A 71 -17.14 16.71 -0.39
CA GLY A 71 -17.93 15.52 -0.72
C GLY A 71 -17.04 14.31 -1.03
N VAL A 72 -16.01 14.51 -1.87
CA VAL A 72 -15.06 13.44 -2.20
C VAL A 72 -14.27 12.98 -0.97
N ARG A 73 -13.88 13.88 -0.04
CA ARG A 73 -13.25 13.50 1.24
C ARG A 73 -14.14 12.59 2.09
N LEU A 74 -15.46 12.81 2.09
CA LEU A 74 -16.39 11.91 2.80
C LEU A 74 -16.42 10.53 2.19
N VAL A 75 -16.41 10.42 0.85
CA VAL A 75 -16.31 9.12 0.17
C VAL A 75 -14.98 8.43 0.50
N LEU A 76 -13.87 9.16 0.52
CA LEU A 76 -12.58 8.60 0.94
C LEU A 76 -12.58 8.17 2.41
N ALA A 77 -13.28 8.89 3.30
CA ALA A 77 -13.43 8.47 4.70
C ALA A 77 -14.17 7.12 4.82
N LEU A 78 -15.15 6.85 3.93
CA LEU A 78 -15.81 5.53 3.88
C LEU A 78 -14.84 4.40 3.49
N LEU A 79 -13.82 4.68 2.68
CA LEU A 79 -12.73 3.71 2.44
C LEU A 79 -11.94 3.43 3.72
N GLY A 80 -11.75 4.43 4.58
CA GLY A 80 -11.15 4.22 5.90
C GLY A 80 -12.00 3.28 6.78
N VAL A 81 -13.33 3.44 6.74
CA VAL A 81 -14.26 2.51 7.43
C VAL A 81 -14.17 1.10 6.82
N LEU A 82 -14.14 1.01 5.49
CA LEU A 82 -13.97 -0.26 4.79
C LEU A 82 -12.63 -0.93 5.17
N ALA A 83 -11.55 -0.17 5.33
CA ALA A 83 -10.27 -0.71 5.79
C ALA A 83 -10.39 -1.35 7.18
N CYS A 84 -11.07 -0.69 8.13
CA CYS A 84 -11.36 -1.25 9.45
C CYS A 84 -12.15 -2.57 9.34
N TYR A 85 -13.16 -2.60 8.48
CA TYR A 85 -13.96 -3.80 8.26
C TYR A 85 -13.15 -4.95 7.66
N VAL A 86 -12.28 -4.68 6.67
CA VAL A 86 -11.44 -5.72 6.07
C VAL A 86 -10.38 -6.22 7.06
N VAL A 87 -9.84 -5.36 7.92
CA VAL A 87 -8.97 -5.78 9.04
C VAL A 87 -9.72 -6.70 10.00
N TYR A 88 -10.99 -6.37 10.33
CA TYR A 88 -11.84 -7.27 11.11
C TYR A 88 -11.98 -8.64 10.45
N LEU A 89 -12.35 -8.67 9.16
CA LEU A 89 -12.51 -9.92 8.42
C LEU A 89 -11.22 -10.75 8.39
N LEU A 90 -10.09 -10.08 8.15
CA LEU A 90 -8.78 -10.73 8.07
C LEU A 90 -8.36 -11.29 9.44
N GLY A 91 -8.53 -10.51 10.52
CA GLY A 91 -8.24 -10.95 11.89
C GLY A 91 -9.14 -12.10 12.34
N LYS A 92 -10.44 -12.03 12.02
CA LYS A 92 -11.41 -13.12 12.25
C LYS A 92 -11.04 -14.39 11.51
N GLU A 93 -10.60 -14.26 10.26
CA GLU A 93 -10.22 -15.39 9.41
C GLU A 93 -8.90 -16.04 9.85
N LEU A 94 -7.92 -15.23 10.30
CA LEU A 94 -6.61 -15.72 10.71
C LEU A 94 -6.62 -16.32 12.11
N VAL A 95 -7.40 -15.76 13.04
CA VAL A 95 -7.39 -16.15 14.46
C VAL A 95 -8.82 -16.39 14.96
N ASN A 96 -9.57 -15.34 15.26
CA ASN A 96 -10.97 -15.41 15.72
C ASN A 96 -11.64 -14.02 15.68
N GLU A 97 -12.92 -14.00 16.00
CA GLU A 97 -13.76 -12.79 15.94
C GLU A 97 -13.30 -11.70 16.91
N SER A 98 -12.92 -12.05 18.14
CA SER A 98 -12.45 -11.09 19.14
C SER A 98 -11.18 -10.37 18.70
N ILE A 99 -10.23 -11.09 18.10
CA ILE A 99 -9.01 -10.52 17.55
C ILE A 99 -9.33 -9.57 16.38
N GLY A 100 -10.25 -9.98 15.51
CA GLY A 100 -10.73 -9.12 14.42
C GLY A 100 -11.33 -7.81 14.92
N LEU A 101 -12.20 -7.86 15.94
CA LEU A 101 -12.82 -6.67 16.54
C LEU A 101 -11.81 -5.75 17.21
N ILE A 102 -10.88 -6.28 18.01
CA ILE A 102 -9.82 -5.49 18.65
C ILE A 102 -8.94 -4.82 17.60
N ALA A 103 -8.52 -5.56 16.57
CA ALA A 103 -7.69 -5.02 15.49
C ALA A 103 -8.40 -3.87 14.75
N ALA A 104 -9.66 -4.05 14.39
CA ALA A 104 -10.46 -3.01 13.73
C ALA A 104 -10.66 -1.78 14.63
N ALA A 105 -10.90 -1.95 15.92
CA ALA A 105 -11.01 -0.86 16.88
C ALA A 105 -9.70 -0.07 17.00
N LEU A 106 -8.55 -0.75 17.07
CA LEU A 106 -7.23 -0.10 17.09
C LEU A 106 -6.97 0.72 15.81
N VAL A 107 -7.33 0.19 14.64
CA VAL A 107 -7.24 0.92 13.36
C VAL A 107 -8.13 2.15 13.38
N ALA A 108 -9.38 2.02 13.84
CA ALA A 108 -10.37 3.11 13.86
C ALA A 108 -9.94 4.29 14.75
N VAL A 109 -9.24 4.04 15.85
CA VAL A 109 -8.74 5.10 16.76
C VAL A 109 -7.35 5.62 16.37
N SER A 110 -6.71 5.08 15.35
CA SER A 110 -5.38 5.51 14.91
C SER A 110 -5.46 6.90 14.22
N PRO A 111 -4.79 7.94 14.76
CA PRO A 111 -4.81 9.28 14.15
C PRO A 111 -4.18 9.30 12.76
N ALA A 112 -3.15 8.48 12.53
CA ALA A 112 -2.51 8.38 11.21
C ALA A 112 -3.47 7.78 10.18
N MET A 113 -4.13 6.65 10.49
CA MET A 113 -5.09 6.00 9.58
C MET A 113 -6.28 6.93 9.29
N ALA A 114 -6.88 7.53 10.33
CA ALA A 114 -7.98 8.47 10.18
C ALA A 114 -7.57 9.75 9.43
N GLY A 115 -6.33 10.23 9.63
CA GLY A 115 -5.79 11.41 8.93
C GLY A 115 -5.63 11.14 7.44
N PHE A 116 -4.99 10.05 7.07
CA PHE A 116 -4.75 9.72 5.66
C PHE A 116 -6.01 9.28 4.92
N SER A 117 -7.05 8.78 5.60
CA SER A 117 -8.29 8.36 4.95
C SER A 117 -9.07 9.50 4.28
N VAL A 118 -8.78 10.76 4.62
CA VAL A 118 -9.46 11.93 4.04
C VAL A 118 -8.58 12.74 3.08
N LEU A 119 -7.35 12.30 2.82
CA LEU A 119 -6.45 12.97 1.89
C LEU A 119 -6.67 12.41 0.47
N PHE A 120 -6.44 13.25 -0.55
CA PHE A 120 -6.49 12.84 -1.96
C PHE A 120 -5.22 12.08 -2.36
N LEU A 121 -4.93 11.03 -1.61
CA LEU A 121 -3.75 10.20 -1.74
C LEU A 121 -4.14 8.71 -1.78
N SER A 122 -3.33 7.92 -2.45
CA SER A 122 -3.65 6.52 -2.73
C SER A 122 -3.47 5.56 -1.54
N GLU A 123 -2.97 6.01 -0.39
CA GLU A 123 -2.57 5.15 0.73
C GLU A 123 -3.72 4.31 1.29
N THR A 124 -4.85 4.95 1.61
CA THR A 124 -6.02 4.25 2.17
C THR A 124 -6.68 3.33 1.15
N ALA A 125 -6.83 3.80 -0.10
CA ALA A 125 -7.36 2.97 -1.18
C ALA A 125 -6.47 1.75 -1.44
N PHE A 126 -5.15 1.94 -1.40
CA PHE A 126 -4.20 0.84 -1.51
C PHE A 126 -4.26 -0.11 -0.32
N ALA A 127 -4.38 0.41 0.91
CA ALA A 127 -4.54 -0.43 2.11
C ALA A 127 -5.77 -1.34 1.99
N VAL A 128 -6.92 -0.80 1.58
CA VAL A 128 -8.15 -1.58 1.37
C VAL A 128 -7.95 -2.69 0.35
N THR A 129 -7.43 -2.35 -0.83
CA THR A 129 -7.25 -3.33 -1.92
C THR A 129 -6.18 -4.36 -1.59
N MET A 130 -5.10 -3.97 -0.92
CA MET A 130 -4.07 -4.86 -0.38
C MET A 130 -4.66 -5.84 0.65
N LEU A 131 -5.39 -5.34 1.64
CA LEU A 131 -6.02 -6.17 2.68
C LEU A 131 -7.03 -7.16 2.10
N ILE A 132 -7.83 -6.74 1.11
CA ILE A 132 -8.73 -7.64 0.38
C ILE A 132 -7.93 -8.74 -0.32
N SER A 133 -6.83 -8.39 -1.01
CA SER A 133 -6.00 -9.39 -1.69
C SER A 133 -5.38 -10.39 -0.69
N LEU A 134 -4.92 -9.92 0.47
CA LEU A 134 -4.42 -10.79 1.54
C LEU A 134 -5.53 -11.69 2.10
N TRP A 135 -6.73 -11.16 2.30
CA TRP A 135 -7.88 -11.95 2.76
C TRP A 135 -8.27 -13.05 1.77
N VAL A 136 -8.29 -12.74 0.46
CA VAL A 136 -8.55 -13.74 -0.59
C VAL A 136 -7.45 -14.80 -0.63
N LEU A 137 -6.17 -14.41 -0.46
CA LEU A 137 -5.06 -15.36 -0.36
C LEU A 137 -5.19 -16.29 0.85
N VAL A 138 -5.64 -15.76 2.01
CA VAL A 138 -5.94 -16.59 3.20
C VAL A 138 -7.08 -17.55 2.91
N LYS A 139 -8.15 -17.12 2.25
CA LYS A 139 -9.24 -18.00 1.82
C LYS A 139 -8.72 -19.10 0.90
N LEU A 140 -7.94 -18.75 -0.11
CA LEU A 140 -7.33 -19.72 -1.03
C LEU A 140 -6.45 -20.75 -0.30
N SER A 141 -5.65 -20.31 0.68
CA SER A 141 -4.76 -21.20 1.44
C SER A 141 -5.49 -22.25 2.30
N LYS A 142 -6.76 -21.96 2.66
CA LYS A 142 -7.63 -22.86 3.43
C LYS A 142 -8.44 -23.85 2.58
N VAL A 143 -8.44 -23.69 1.25
CA VAL A 143 -9.16 -24.59 0.34
C VAL A 143 -8.35 -25.86 0.14
N GLU A 144 -8.91 -27.00 0.51
CA GLU A 144 -8.25 -28.31 0.37
C GLU A 144 -7.99 -28.68 -1.10
N TYR A 145 -7.00 -29.56 -1.32
CA TYR A 145 -6.68 -30.11 -2.64
C TYR A 145 -7.49 -31.40 -2.89
N GLY A 146 -8.81 -31.27 -2.98
CA GLY A 146 -9.71 -32.41 -3.21
C GLY A 146 -10.73 -32.13 -4.32
N ALA A 147 -11.33 -33.18 -4.86
CA ALA A 147 -12.34 -33.04 -5.93
C ALA A 147 -13.53 -32.20 -5.50
N CYS A 148 -13.98 -32.32 -4.24
CA CYS A 148 -15.10 -31.55 -3.70
C CYS A 148 -14.83 -30.03 -3.62
N ASP A 149 -13.57 -29.64 -3.47
CA ASP A 149 -13.17 -28.22 -3.34
C ASP A 149 -12.52 -27.64 -4.60
N GLN A 150 -12.49 -28.40 -5.70
CA GLN A 150 -11.87 -27.95 -6.94
C GLN A 150 -12.48 -26.66 -7.48
N PHE A 151 -13.81 -26.52 -7.47
CA PHE A 151 -14.50 -25.29 -7.88
C PHE A 151 -14.07 -24.09 -7.02
N LYS A 152 -14.08 -24.25 -5.69
CA LYS A 152 -13.65 -23.19 -4.77
C LYS A 152 -12.18 -22.83 -4.98
N GLY A 153 -11.31 -23.83 -5.17
CA GLY A 153 -9.90 -23.61 -5.45
C GLY A 153 -9.67 -22.81 -6.74
N THR A 154 -10.40 -23.14 -7.81
CA THR A 154 -10.37 -22.39 -9.08
C THR A 154 -10.86 -20.96 -8.88
N LEU A 155 -12.03 -20.78 -8.25
CA LEU A 155 -12.63 -19.47 -8.01
C LEU A 155 -11.70 -18.56 -7.18
N PHE A 156 -11.24 -19.04 -6.02
CA PHE A 156 -10.35 -18.25 -5.17
C PHE A 156 -8.99 -17.99 -5.80
N SER A 157 -8.48 -18.86 -6.68
CA SER A 157 -7.24 -18.60 -7.42
C SER A 157 -7.39 -17.44 -8.39
N ILE A 158 -8.47 -17.42 -9.18
CA ILE A 158 -8.77 -16.32 -10.11
C ILE A 158 -9.02 -15.03 -9.34
N LEU A 159 -9.83 -15.07 -8.26
CA LEU A 159 -10.12 -13.91 -7.41
C LEU A 159 -8.85 -13.37 -6.73
N ALA A 160 -7.91 -14.23 -6.32
CA ALA A 160 -6.63 -13.81 -5.79
C ALA A 160 -5.84 -13.03 -6.85
N GLY A 161 -5.75 -13.54 -8.08
CA GLY A 161 -5.11 -12.82 -9.18
C GLY A 161 -5.74 -11.46 -9.46
N ILE A 162 -7.07 -11.41 -9.57
CA ILE A 162 -7.82 -10.17 -9.81
C ILE A 162 -7.62 -9.18 -8.66
N SER A 163 -7.72 -9.60 -7.40
CA SER A 163 -7.56 -8.71 -6.24
C SER A 163 -6.14 -8.17 -6.11
N LEU A 164 -5.13 -8.99 -6.41
CA LEU A 164 -3.74 -8.55 -6.49
C LEU A 164 -3.53 -7.51 -7.60
N ALA A 165 -4.16 -7.69 -8.77
CA ALA A 165 -4.10 -6.74 -9.86
C ALA A 165 -4.79 -5.41 -9.51
N ILE A 166 -5.95 -5.45 -8.83
CA ILE A 166 -6.63 -4.23 -8.37
C ILE A 166 -5.73 -3.44 -7.41
N ALA A 167 -5.09 -4.10 -6.45
CA ALA A 167 -4.14 -3.45 -5.55
C ALA A 167 -2.93 -2.88 -6.31
N PHE A 168 -2.42 -3.60 -7.29
CA PHE A 168 -1.36 -3.14 -8.18
C PHE A 168 -1.78 -1.91 -9.01
N TYR A 169 -3.02 -1.84 -9.50
CA TYR A 169 -3.55 -0.66 -10.20
C TYR A 169 -3.60 0.58 -9.32
N VAL A 170 -3.76 0.42 -8.01
CA VAL A 170 -3.69 1.54 -7.06
C VAL A 170 -2.22 1.92 -6.79
N ARG A 171 -1.34 0.92 -6.59
CA ARG A 171 0.11 1.15 -6.37
C ARG A 171 0.96 0.08 -7.06
N PRO A 172 1.77 0.49 -8.06
CA PRO A 172 2.62 -0.45 -8.80
C PRO A 172 3.73 -1.08 -7.95
N SER A 173 4.04 -0.51 -6.79
CA SER A 173 4.97 -1.11 -5.83
C SER A 173 4.53 -2.48 -5.28
N TRP A 174 3.27 -2.90 -5.53
CA TRP A 174 2.74 -4.21 -5.15
C TRP A 174 3.03 -5.33 -6.18
N LEU A 175 3.75 -5.03 -7.27
CA LEU A 175 3.98 -5.96 -8.38
C LEU A 175 4.64 -7.28 -7.95
N LEU A 176 5.65 -7.22 -7.09
CA LEU A 176 6.43 -8.40 -6.70
C LEU A 176 5.68 -9.35 -5.76
N ILE A 177 4.49 -8.97 -5.29
CA ILE A 177 3.71 -9.87 -4.42
C ILE A 177 3.15 -11.07 -5.20
N LEU A 178 2.84 -10.91 -6.50
CA LEU A 178 2.35 -12.01 -7.32
C LEU A 178 3.37 -13.16 -7.40
N PRO A 179 4.63 -12.95 -7.84
CA PRO A 179 5.62 -14.04 -7.85
C PRO A 179 5.90 -14.59 -6.45
N LEU A 180 5.89 -13.77 -5.41
CA LEU A 180 6.02 -14.25 -4.02
C LEU A 180 4.86 -15.16 -3.62
N ALA A 181 3.61 -14.77 -3.93
CA ALA A 181 2.42 -15.58 -3.65
C ALA A 181 2.45 -16.91 -4.42
N VAL A 182 2.88 -16.91 -5.69
CA VAL A 182 3.08 -18.12 -6.49
C VAL A 182 4.10 -19.06 -5.83
N VAL A 183 5.26 -18.54 -5.47
CA VAL A 183 6.31 -19.32 -4.80
C VAL A 183 5.79 -19.91 -3.49
N ILE A 184 5.18 -19.11 -2.63
CA ILE A 184 4.63 -19.57 -1.35
C ILE A 184 3.56 -20.66 -1.58
N LEU A 185 2.62 -20.44 -2.50
CA LEU A 185 1.54 -21.39 -2.79
C LEU A 185 2.09 -22.76 -3.24
N VAL A 186 3.05 -22.75 -4.16
CA VAL A 186 3.62 -24.00 -4.72
C VAL A 186 4.50 -24.74 -3.70
N PHE A 187 5.32 -24.02 -2.93
CA PHE A 187 6.21 -24.63 -1.96
C PHE A 187 5.52 -25.08 -0.67
N SER A 188 4.41 -24.44 -0.29
CA SER A 188 3.61 -24.86 0.88
C SER A 188 2.73 -26.09 0.62
N ALA A 189 2.52 -26.47 -0.65
CA ALA A 189 1.64 -27.57 -1.05
C ALA A 189 2.33 -28.92 -0.91
N LYS A 190 2.45 -29.43 0.32
CA LYS A 190 3.01 -30.76 0.59
C LYS A 190 2.20 -31.87 -0.10
N GLY A 191 2.82 -32.57 -1.06
CA GLY A 191 2.20 -33.69 -1.79
C GLY A 191 1.25 -33.31 -2.96
N ASN A 192 0.79 -32.06 -3.04
CA ASN A 192 -0.19 -31.59 -4.05
C ASN A 192 0.38 -30.54 -5.01
N ARG A 193 1.64 -30.65 -5.38
CA ARG A 193 2.34 -29.61 -6.18
C ARG A 193 1.67 -29.31 -7.53
N ILE A 194 1.15 -30.33 -8.22
CA ILE A 194 0.48 -30.14 -9.53
C ILE A 194 -0.76 -29.27 -9.35
N ALA A 195 -1.61 -29.59 -8.38
CA ALA A 195 -2.79 -28.79 -8.10
C ALA A 195 -2.44 -27.36 -7.63
N ALA A 196 -1.38 -27.18 -6.86
CA ALA A 196 -0.86 -25.88 -6.47
C ALA A 196 -0.35 -25.08 -7.68
N MET A 197 0.33 -25.71 -8.62
CA MET A 197 0.77 -25.07 -9.87
C MET A 197 -0.43 -24.66 -10.74
N GLN A 198 -1.49 -25.49 -10.81
CA GLN A 198 -2.72 -25.11 -11.50
C GLN A 198 -3.38 -23.88 -10.87
N ARG A 199 -3.49 -23.84 -9.52
CA ARG A 199 -4.00 -22.68 -8.80
C ARG A 199 -3.12 -21.43 -9.02
N ALA A 200 -1.79 -21.58 -9.01
CA ALA A 200 -0.84 -20.52 -9.30
C ALA A 200 -1.00 -19.98 -10.74
N PHE A 201 -1.18 -20.88 -11.71
CA PHE A 201 -1.46 -20.50 -13.10
C PHE A 201 -2.76 -19.70 -13.23
N LEU A 202 -3.85 -20.15 -12.58
CA LEU A 202 -5.13 -19.45 -12.58
C LEU A 202 -5.03 -18.06 -11.90
N MET A 203 -4.24 -17.94 -10.84
CA MET A 203 -3.94 -16.67 -10.18
C MET A 203 -3.17 -15.73 -11.12
N CYS A 204 -2.14 -16.21 -11.80
CA CYS A 204 -1.41 -15.45 -12.81
C CYS A 204 -2.32 -15.04 -13.97
N LEU A 205 -3.21 -15.93 -14.43
CA LEU A 205 -4.19 -15.63 -15.48
C LEU A 205 -5.14 -14.51 -15.07
N GLY A 206 -5.73 -14.60 -13.87
CA GLY A 206 -6.61 -13.56 -13.34
C GLY A 206 -5.92 -12.20 -13.22
N PHE A 207 -4.67 -12.18 -12.75
CA PHE A 207 -3.85 -10.98 -12.69
C PHE A 207 -3.57 -10.39 -14.08
N SER A 208 -3.13 -11.24 -15.03
CA SER A 208 -2.76 -10.82 -16.39
C SER A 208 -3.97 -10.29 -17.16
N MET A 209 -5.13 -10.94 -17.05
CA MET A 209 -6.36 -10.46 -17.70
C MET A 209 -6.72 -9.03 -17.27
N MET A 210 -6.57 -8.73 -15.98
CA MET A 210 -6.79 -7.36 -15.49
C MET A 210 -5.73 -6.37 -16.02
N LEU A 211 -4.50 -6.82 -16.24
CA LEU A 211 -3.40 -5.94 -16.66
C LEU A 211 -3.42 -5.61 -18.16
N VAL A 212 -3.96 -6.48 -19.00
CA VAL A 212 -3.99 -6.33 -20.46
C VAL A 212 -4.52 -4.95 -20.91
N PRO A 213 -5.65 -4.42 -20.43
CA PRO A 213 -6.16 -3.13 -20.91
C PRO A 213 -5.16 -1.98 -20.69
N TRP A 214 -4.47 -1.96 -19.55
CA TRP A 214 -3.48 -0.93 -19.23
C TRP A 214 -2.23 -1.06 -20.10
N VAL A 215 -1.71 -2.26 -20.25
CA VAL A 215 -0.54 -2.53 -21.10
C VAL A 215 -0.84 -2.19 -22.55
N TYR A 216 -2.01 -2.57 -23.06
CA TYR A 216 -2.44 -2.26 -24.41
C TYR A 216 -2.55 -0.74 -24.65
N ARG A 217 -3.20 -0.02 -23.73
CA ARG A 217 -3.28 1.45 -23.78
C ARG A 217 -1.88 2.08 -23.75
N ASN A 218 -0.99 1.63 -22.88
CA ASN A 218 0.37 2.17 -22.78
C ASN A 218 1.17 1.88 -24.05
N TYR A 219 0.99 0.71 -24.65
CA TYR A 219 1.62 0.40 -25.93
C TYR A 219 1.17 1.34 -27.03
N GLN A 220 -0.14 1.62 -27.13
CA GLN A 220 -0.67 2.58 -28.11
C GLN A 220 -0.10 4.00 -27.94
N VAL A 221 0.15 4.41 -26.69
CA VAL A 221 0.63 5.77 -26.38
C VAL A 221 2.14 5.91 -26.52
N THR A 222 2.91 4.84 -26.24
CA THR A 222 4.38 4.92 -26.13
C THR A 222 5.11 4.11 -27.20
N ASN A 223 4.43 3.21 -27.92
CA ASN A 223 5.00 2.17 -28.77
C ASN A 223 5.96 1.21 -28.04
N HIS A 224 5.83 1.11 -26.69
CA HIS A 224 6.66 0.25 -25.87
C HIS A 224 5.80 -0.59 -24.94
N PHE A 225 6.31 -1.78 -24.55
CA PHE A 225 5.68 -2.60 -23.54
C PHE A 225 5.93 -2.00 -22.15
N VAL A 226 4.90 -1.37 -21.57
CA VAL A 226 4.97 -0.71 -20.26
C VAL A 226 3.86 -1.23 -19.34
N PRO A 227 4.13 -2.24 -18.50
CA PRO A 227 3.12 -2.81 -17.60
C PRO A 227 2.82 -1.94 -16.37
N THR A 228 3.71 -1.01 -16.04
CA THR A 228 3.61 -0.14 -14.85
C THR A 228 3.45 1.32 -15.27
N THR A 229 4.31 2.18 -14.74
CA THR A 229 4.40 3.61 -15.08
C THR A 229 5.80 3.96 -15.57
N LEU A 230 5.94 5.08 -16.24
CA LEU A 230 7.22 5.64 -16.70
C LEU A 230 7.81 6.62 -15.68
N TRP A 231 7.47 6.45 -14.39
CA TRP A 231 8.00 7.24 -13.29
C TRP A 231 8.95 6.45 -12.36
N ALA A 232 9.13 5.18 -12.65
CA ALA A 232 10.01 4.31 -11.85
C ALA A 232 11.48 4.78 -11.89
N GLY A 233 11.96 5.21 -13.05
CA GLY A 233 13.32 5.73 -13.24
C GLY A 233 13.61 7.00 -12.43
N PRO A 234 12.82 8.07 -12.57
CA PRO A 234 12.94 9.27 -11.72
C PRO A 234 12.85 8.95 -10.24
N SER A 235 11.91 8.11 -9.81
CA SER A 235 11.78 7.71 -8.40
C SER A 235 12.98 6.90 -7.91
N LEU A 236 13.57 6.06 -8.75
CA LEU A 236 14.78 5.32 -8.43
C LEU A 236 15.98 6.25 -8.28
N TYR A 237 16.11 7.21 -9.19
CA TYR A 237 17.18 8.21 -9.13
C TYR A 237 17.02 9.17 -7.95
N ASP A 238 15.79 9.55 -7.59
CA ASP A 238 15.50 10.30 -6.36
C ASP A 238 16.03 9.58 -5.11
N GLY A 239 15.88 8.26 -5.07
CA GLY A 239 16.43 7.43 -4.00
C GLY A 239 17.94 7.16 -4.08
N LEU A 240 18.55 7.21 -5.28
CA LEU A 240 19.91 6.76 -5.56
C LEU A 240 20.66 7.77 -6.43
N ASN A 241 20.97 8.95 -5.89
CA ASN A 241 21.74 9.99 -6.52
C ASN A 241 22.76 10.59 -5.53
N PRO A 242 23.73 11.41 -5.98
CA PRO A 242 24.74 12.00 -5.11
C PRO A 242 24.20 12.85 -3.95
N GLN A 243 23.02 13.45 -4.13
CA GLN A 243 22.38 14.35 -3.16
C GLN A 243 21.27 13.66 -2.34
N ALA A 244 21.04 12.36 -2.56
CA ALA A 244 19.99 11.62 -1.88
C ALA A 244 20.24 11.57 -0.35
N THR A 245 19.19 11.86 0.41
CA THR A 245 19.20 11.86 1.88
C THR A 245 18.25 10.79 2.48
N GLY A 246 17.51 10.11 1.60
CA GLY A 246 16.42 9.20 1.97
C GLY A 246 15.04 9.87 1.94
N ASP A 247 14.96 11.20 1.91
CA ASP A 247 13.75 11.96 1.57
C ASP A 247 13.65 12.18 0.06
N SER A 248 12.45 12.53 -0.42
CA SER A 248 12.24 12.90 -1.81
C SER A 248 12.77 14.31 -2.07
N ASN A 249 13.58 14.45 -3.11
CA ASN A 249 14.06 15.73 -3.62
C ASN A 249 14.14 15.68 -5.14
N MET A 250 13.09 16.11 -5.82
CA MET A 250 12.95 16.08 -7.27
C MET A 250 13.51 17.32 -7.98
N ILE A 251 14.30 18.17 -7.30
CA ILE A 251 14.90 19.41 -7.87
C ILE A 251 15.70 19.10 -9.14
N PHE A 252 16.43 17.98 -9.18
CA PHE A 252 17.15 17.54 -10.37
C PHE A 252 16.26 17.39 -11.59
N PHE A 253 15.03 16.90 -11.40
CA PHE A 253 14.07 16.68 -12.47
C PHE A 253 13.60 18.02 -13.09
N ASP A 254 13.33 18.99 -12.24
CA ASP A 254 12.87 20.33 -12.67
C ASP A 254 14.01 21.10 -13.32
N GLN A 255 15.25 21.00 -12.79
CA GLN A 255 16.43 21.67 -13.33
C GLN A 255 16.85 21.11 -14.69
N GLU A 256 16.90 19.81 -14.84
CA GLU A 256 17.33 19.16 -16.08
C GLU A 256 16.27 19.26 -17.18
N ASN A 257 14.97 19.30 -16.82
CA ASN A 257 13.83 19.45 -17.72
C ASN A 257 13.88 18.56 -18.98
N VAL A 258 14.32 17.31 -18.78
CA VAL A 258 14.66 16.36 -19.86
C VAL A 258 13.48 16.04 -20.79
N LEU A 259 12.24 16.23 -20.32
CA LEU A 259 11.04 16.01 -21.15
C LEU A 259 10.85 17.03 -22.29
N LYS A 260 11.69 18.09 -22.37
CA LYS A 260 11.75 18.95 -23.56
C LYS A 260 12.44 18.28 -24.75
N THR A 261 13.31 17.31 -24.48
CA THR A 261 14.18 16.67 -25.49
C THR A 261 14.00 15.15 -25.56
N MET A 262 13.36 14.54 -24.56
CA MET A 262 13.15 13.10 -24.44
C MET A 262 11.67 12.75 -24.28
N SER A 263 11.24 11.62 -24.83
CA SER A 263 9.95 11.02 -24.51
C SER A 263 9.91 10.54 -23.05
N GLU A 264 8.69 10.26 -22.52
CA GLU A 264 8.54 9.67 -21.17
C GLU A 264 9.31 8.35 -21.03
N TYR A 265 9.35 7.54 -22.08
CA TYR A 265 10.07 6.26 -22.08
C TYR A 265 11.57 6.46 -21.99
N GLU A 266 12.14 7.33 -22.81
CA GLU A 266 13.58 7.66 -22.78
C GLU A 266 13.98 8.30 -21.46
N MET A 267 13.20 9.23 -20.93
CA MET A 267 13.37 9.84 -19.62
C MET A 267 13.43 8.78 -18.51
N ASN A 268 12.49 7.83 -18.49
CA ASN A 268 12.48 6.74 -17.52
C ASN A 268 13.74 5.88 -17.63
N GLN A 269 14.17 5.55 -18.83
CA GLN A 269 15.41 4.80 -19.10
C GLN A 269 16.65 5.59 -18.66
N HIS A 270 16.69 6.90 -18.96
CA HIS A 270 17.80 7.78 -18.60
C HIS A 270 18.06 7.79 -17.09
N TYR A 271 17.02 8.08 -16.30
CA TYR A 271 17.16 8.11 -14.84
C TYR A 271 17.40 6.72 -14.24
N THR A 272 16.81 5.67 -14.78
CA THR A 272 17.09 4.29 -14.35
C THR A 272 18.59 3.96 -14.52
N LYS A 273 19.16 4.25 -15.70
CA LYS A 273 20.59 4.00 -15.97
C LYS A 273 21.50 4.81 -15.04
N ARG A 274 21.18 6.09 -14.80
CA ARG A 274 21.94 6.96 -13.88
C ARG A 274 21.92 6.44 -12.45
N ALA A 275 20.74 6.04 -11.94
CA ALA A 275 20.61 5.49 -10.60
C ALA A 275 21.42 4.20 -10.41
N ILE A 276 21.33 3.27 -11.37
CA ILE A 276 22.08 2.00 -11.34
C ILE A 276 23.59 2.26 -11.43
N LYS A 277 24.03 3.17 -12.32
CA LYS A 277 25.42 3.55 -12.44
C LYS A 277 25.95 4.11 -11.13
N TYR A 278 25.24 5.10 -10.55
CA TYR A 278 25.61 5.69 -9.28
C TYR A 278 25.72 4.66 -8.16
N ALA A 279 24.74 3.76 -8.06
CA ALA A 279 24.72 2.72 -7.03
C ALA A 279 25.93 1.75 -7.15
N ARG A 280 26.35 1.41 -8.36
CA ARG A 280 27.51 0.55 -8.62
C ARG A 280 28.84 1.24 -8.30
N GLU A 281 28.93 2.52 -8.60
CA GLU A 281 30.15 3.32 -8.37
C GLU A 281 30.31 3.75 -6.91
N ASN A 282 29.21 3.81 -6.14
CA ASN A 282 29.19 4.34 -4.77
C ASN A 282 28.51 3.39 -3.75
N PRO A 283 28.89 2.10 -3.65
CA PRO A 283 28.19 1.13 -2.79
C PRO A 283 28.18 1.52 -1.31
N GLY A 284 29.26 2.12 -0.80
CA GLY A 284 29.35 2.57 0.59
C GLY A 284 28.37 3.71 0.93
N HIS A 285 28.08 4.61 -0.04
CA HIS A 285 27.04 5.63 0.14
C HIS A 285 25.65 5.02 0.09
N VAL A 286 25.39 4.08 -0.81
CA VAL A 286 24.12 3.35 -0.90
C VAL A 286 23.81 2.63 0.41
N PHE A 287 24.78 1.94 1.02
CA PHE A 287 24.57 1.29 2.32
C PHE A 287 24.19 2.28 3.43
N ARG A 288 24.84 3.44 3.49
CA ARG A 288 24.47 4.51 4.45
C ARG A 288 23.05 5.04 4.19
N LEU A 289 22.69 5.24 2.91
CA LEU A 289 21.34 5.65 2.52
C LEU A 289 20.30 4.60 2.92
N MET A 290 20.57 3.30 2.73
CA MET A 290 19.66 2.23 3.16
C MET A 290 19.37 2.28 4.66
N GLY A 291 20.42 2.50 5.48
CA GLY A 291 20.27 2.69 6.94
C GLY A 291 19.42 3.92 7.29
N ALA A 292 19.73 5.07 6.66
CA ALA A 292 18.96 6.30 6.87
C ALA A 292 17.48 6.14 6.44
N LYS A 293 17.22 5.49 5.32
CA LYS A 293 15.87 5.19 4.82
C LYS A 293 15.11 4.26 5.76
N LEU A 294 15.76 3.23 6.29
CA LEU A 294 15.14 2.32 7.24
C LEU A 294 14.74 3.03 8.54
N LEU A 295 15.63 3.83 9.10
CA LEU A 295 15.33 4.64 10.28
C LEU A 295 14.18 5.62 10.02
N ARG A 296 14.18 6.26 8.84
CA ARG A 296 13.14 7.18 8.43
C ARG A 296 11.78 6.48 8.22
N TYR A 297 11.77 5.27 7.66
CA TYR A 297 10.59 4.43 7.45
C TYR A 297 9.92 4.03 8.77
N TRP A 298 10.72 3.68 9.77
CA TRP A 298 10.24 3.22 11.07
C TRP A 298 10.07 4.34 12.10
N LYS A 299 10.32 5.60 11.73
CA LYS A 299 10.11 6.74 12.61
C LYS A 299 8.66 6.79 13.10
N PRO A 300 8.42 6.94 14.43
CA PRO A 300 7.06 6.90 15.00
C PRO A 300 6.16 8.07 14.62
N TRP A 301 6.70 9.15 14.06
CA TRP A 301 5.99 10.37 13.70
C TRP A 301 6.22 10.77 12.25
N PRO A 302 5.30 11.58 11.65
CA PRO A 302 5.42 12.03 10.28
C PRO A 302 6.71 12.82 10.01
N ASN A 303 7.27 12.63 8.82
CA ASN A 303 8.47 13.35 8.38
C ASN A 303 8.15 14.69 7.71
N ALA A 304 6.97 14.82 7.09
CA ALA A 304 6.57 16.01 6.34
C ALA A 304 6.32 17.21 7.27
N VAL A 305 6.83 18.38 6.87
CA VAL A 305 6.85 19.62 7.68
C VAL A 305 5.45 20.01 8.16
N GLN A 306 4.43 19.88 7.31
CA GLN A 306 3.03 20.23 7.63
C GLN A 306 2.43 19.40 8.77
N PHE A 307 3.02 18.26 9.14
CA PHE A 307 2.59 17.39 10.22
C PHE A 307 3.51 17.41 11.45
N GLN A 308 4.47 18.34 11.51
CA GLN A 308 5.45 18.43 12.61
C GLN A 308 4.97 19.29 13.78
N LYS A 309 3.68 19.62 13.87
CA LYS A 309 3.13 20.24 15.08
C LYS A 309 3.22 19.26 16.26
N PHE A 310 3.63 19.73 17.43
CA PHE A 310 3.87 18.92 18.61
C PHE A 310 2.71 17.97 18.94
N TRP A 311 1.46 18.47 18.90
CA TRP A 311 0.30 17.63 19.19
C TRP A 311 0.06 16.51 18.18
N MET A 312 0.42 16.73 16.89
CA MET A 312 0.32 15.69 15.85
C MET A 312 1.36 14.61 16.06
N ILE A 313 2.62 15.00 16.34
CA ILE A 313 3.69 14.08 16.71
C ILE A 313 3.29 13.25 17.92
N PHE A 314 2.80 13.91 18.96
CA PHE A 314 2.36 13.24 20.19
C PHE A 314 1.21 12.27 19.91
N ALA A 315 0.14 12.72 19.24
CA ALA A 315 -1.04 11.90 18.94
C ALA A 315 -0.71 10.64 18.12
N VAL A 316 0.17 10.76 17.12
CA VAL A 316 0.59 9.61 16.32
C VAL A 316 1.50 8.68 17.13
N SER A 317 2.48 9.21 17.85
CA SER A 317 3.47 8.41 18.57
C SER A 317 2.86 7.66 19.77
N VAL A 318 1.94 8.29 20.50
CA VAL A 318 1.30 7.68 21.69
C VAL A 318 0.42 6.49 21.35
N ILE A 319 -0.09 6.43 20.12
CA ILE A 319 -0.82 5.26 19.63
C ILE A 319 0.13 4.27 18.95
N PHE A 320 1.02 4.76 18.06
CA PHE A 320 1.89 3.89 17.29
C PHE A 320 2.84 3.05 18.16
N ILE A 321 3.49 3.66 19.18
CA ILE A 321 4.49 2.96 20.00
C ILE A 321 3.87 1.78 20.76
N PRO A 322 2.76 1.91 21.52
CA PRO A 322 2.11 0.77 22.15
C PRO A 322 1.63 -0.29 21.15
N VAL A 323 1.05 0.13 20.03
CA VAL A 323 0.62 -0.79 18.96
C VAL A 323 1.80 -1.63 18.47
N MET A 324 2.97 -1.02 18.25
CA MET A 324 4.17 -1.76 17.82
C MET A 324 4.69 -2.70 18.92
N CYS A 325 4.70 -2.27 20.18
CA CYS A 325 5.08 -3.13 21.30
C CYS A 325 4.17 -4.38 21.39
N PHE A 326 2.86 -4.18 21.30
CA PHE A 326 1.91 -5.28 21.27
C PHE A 326 2.01 -6.14 20.01
N ALA A 327 2.35 -5.56 18.85
CA ALA A 327 2.57 -6.33 17.61
C ALA A 327 3.79 -7.25 17.75
N ILE A 328 4.89 -6.76 18.33
CA ILE A 328 6.09 -7.56 18.60
C ILE A 328 5.76 -8.69 19.58
N TYR A 329 5.05 -8.39 20.67
CA TYR A 329 4.61 -9.40 21.61
C TYR A 329 3.65 -10.41 20.98
N GLY A 330 2.69 -9.94 20.18
CA GLY A 330 1.76 -10.79 19.43
C GLY A 330 2.47 -11.71 18.42
N ALA A 331 3.49 -11.19 17.73
CA ALA A 331 4.33 -12.00 16.85
C ALA A 331 5.11 -13.08 17.63
N TRP A 332 5.64 -12.74 18.81
CA TRP A 332 6.36 -13.68 19.66
C TRP A 332 5.48 -14.81 20.18
N VAL A 333 4.27 -14.51 20.67
CA VAL A 333 3.32 -15.55 21.13
C VAL A 333 2.73 -16.39 20.00
N SER A 334 2.72 -15.86 18.79
CA SER A 334 2.22 -16.54 17.58
C SER A 334 3.34 -17.11 16.69
N ARG A 335 4.55 -17.27 17.20
CA ARG A 335 5.73 -17.65 16.39
C ARG A 335 5.58 -18.96 15.61
N ASP A 336 4.71 -19.85 16.06
CA ASP A 336 4.43 -21.13 15.41
C ASP A 336 3.28 -21.05 14.37
N GLN A 337 2.62 -19.88 14.25
CA GLN A 337 1.51 -19.64 13.33
C GLN A 337 2.00 -18.96 12.04
N TYR A 338 2.68 -19.70 11.19
CA TYR A 338 3.38 -19.17 10.00
C TYR A 338 2.46 -18.36 9.08
N LEU A 339 1.20 -18.80 8.84
CA LEU A 339 0.27 -18.07 7.99
C LEU A 339 -0.08 -16.69 8.58
N LEU A 340 -0.35 -16.63 9.88
CA LEU A 340 -0.62 -15.36 10.58
C LEU A 340 0.58 -14.42 10.44
N LEU A 341 1.78 -14.87 10.73
CA LEU A 341 3.00 -14.06 10.63
C LEU A 341 3.27 -13.63 9.18
N LEU A 342 3.10 -14.52 8.21
CA LEU A 342 3.30 -14.21 6.80
C LEU A 342 2.36 -13.11 6.32
N ILE A 343 1.07 -13.20 6.65
CA ILE A 343 0.04 -12.25 6.21
C ILE A 343 0.17 -10.90 6.92
N THR A 344 0.60 -10.89 8.18
CA THR A 344 0.66 -9.66 8.98
C THR A 344 2.02 -8.95 8.90
N LEU A 345 3.13 -9.66 8.92
CA LEU A 345 4.48 -9.10 8.80
C LEU A 345 4.95 -8.98 7.35
N GLY A 346 4.46 -9.87 6.46
CA GLY A 346 4.87 -9.91 5.06
C GLY A 346 4.79 -8.56 4.36
N PRO A 347 3.66 -7.84 4.37
CA PRO A 347 3.55 -6.51 3.76
C PRO A 347 4.54 -5.50 4.33
N VAL A 348 4.78 -5.53 5.63
CA VAL A 348 5.68 -4.58 6.30
C VAL A 348 7.14 -4.86 5.93
N ILE A 349 7.55 -6.11 5.92
CA ILE A 349 8.89 -6.53 5.46
C ILE A 349 9.06 -6.18 3.98
N TYR A 350 8.07 -6.51 3.16
CA TYR A 350 8.06 -6.22 1.73
C TYR A 350 8.30 -4.73 1.43
N PHE A 351 7.50 -3.84 2.04
CA PHE A 351 7.67 -2.41 1.83
C PHE A 351 8.91 -1.84 2.50
N SER A 352 9.35 -2.39 3.64
CA SER A 352 10.65 -2.01 4.23
C SER A 352 11.78 -2.27 3.24
N LEU A 353 11.79 -3.43 2.56
CA LEU A 353 12.82 -3.78 1.57
C LEU A 353 12.76 -2.88 0.33
N ILE A 354 11.55 -2.60 -0.21
CA ILE A 354 11.39 -1.69 -1.34
C ILE A 354 11.93 -0.29 -1.00
N HIS A 355 11.62 0.23 0.19
CA HIS A 355 12.02 1.56 0.61
C HIS A 355 13.46 1.66 1.14
N LEU A 356 14.23 0.58 1.13
CA LEU A 356 15.70 0.66 1.17
C LEU A 356 16.28 1.25 -0.11
N ILE A 357 15.61 1.01 -1.25
CA ILE A 357 16.06 1.44 -2.57
C ILE A 357 15.43 2.80 -2.92
N PHE A 358 14.11 2.90 -2.84
CA PHE A 358 13.36 4.13 -3.10
C PHE A 358 13.37 5.08 -1.89
N VAL A 359 12.85 6.29 -2.06
CA VAL A 359 12.67 7.24 -0.94
C VAL A 359 11.74 6.68 0.13
N SER A 360 11.92 7.14 1.37
CA SER A 360 11.29 6.55 2.53
C SER A 360 10.56 7.59 3.38
N SER A 361 9.35 7.26 3.82
CA SER A 361 8.61 8.05 4.81
C SER A 361 7.54 7.19 5.51
N LEU A 362 6.99 7.67 6.63
CA LEU A 362 5.84 7.09 7.31
C LEU A 362 4.67 6.83 6.35
N ARG A 363 4.43 7.74 5.40
CA ARG A 363 3.37 7.64 4.38
C ARG A 363 3.41 6.31 3.64
N TYR A 364 4.59 5.82 3.28
CA TYR A 364 4.76 4.59 2.51
C TYR A 364 4.63 3.32 3.37
N ARG A 365 4.85 3.43 4.69
CA ARG A 365 4.64 2.34 5.64
C ARG A 365 3.16 2.13 5.96
N LEU A 366 2.40 3.21 6.00
CA LEU A 366 1.04 3.27 6.52
C LEU A 366 0.10 2.18 5.95
N PRO A 367 0.05 1.88 4.64
CA PRO A 367 -0.79 0.79 4.14
C PRO A 367 -0.44 -0.58 4.72
N ALA A 368 0.84 -0.87 4.93
CA ALA A 368 1.30 -2.13 5.48
C ALA A 368 1.04 -2.25 7.00
N GLU A 369 0.94 -1.13 7.71
CA GLU A 369 0.66 -1.13 9.15
C GLU A 369 -0.71 -1.73 9.48
N TYR A 370 -1.71 -1.61 8.59
CA TYR A 370 -3.05 -2.15 8.85
C TYR A 370 -3.01 -3.64 9.23
N SER A 371 -2.17 -4.43 8.59
CA SER A 371 -2.03 -5.85 8.92
C SER A 371 -1.35 -6.09 10.28
N LEU A 372 -0.45 -5.19 10.73
CA LEU A 372 0.20 -5.29 12.04
C LEU A 372 -0.77 -5.14 13.22
N TYR A 373 -1.86 -4.39 13.03
CA TYR A 373 -2.87 -4.22 14.08
C TYR A 373 -3.50 -5.55 14.50
N ILE A 374 -3.51 -6.56 13.62
CA ILE A 374 -3.96 -7.92 13.96
C ILE A 374 -3.00 -8.56 14.99
N LEU A 375 -1.69 -8.44 14.79
CA LEU A 375 -0.70 -8.92 15.77
C LEU A 375 -0.79 -8.16 17.09
N SER A 376 -1.01 -6.84 17.02
CA SER A 376 -1.23 -6.04 18.24
C SER A 376 -2.45 -6.51 19.00
N ALA A 377 -3.55 -6.83 18.30
CA ALA A 377 -4.75 -7.39 18.90
C ALA A 377 -4.49 -8.75 19.54
N VAL A 378 -3.70 -9.63 18.91
CA VAL A 378 -3.25 -10.91 19.50
C VAL A 378 -2.45 -10.67 20.77
N GLY A 379 -1.49 -9.73 20.75
CA GLY A 379 -0.68 -9.39 21.92
C GLY A 379 -1.53 -8.86 23.09
N ILE A 380 -2.45 -7.95 22.81
CA ILE A 380 -3.40 -7.41 23.80
C ILE A 380 -4.29 -8.53 24.36
N TYR A 381 -4.88 -9.33 23.48
CA TYR A 381 -5.77 -10.41 23.89
C TYR A 381 -5.04 -11.43 24.79
N HIS A 382 -3.85 -11.85 24.39
CA HIS A 382 -3.05 -12.80 25.16
C HIS A 382 -2.64 -12.22 26.53
N MET A 383 -2.25 -10.94 26.58
CA MET A 383 -1.80 -10.31 27.84
C MET A 383 -2.94 -10.10 28.84
N PHE A 384 -4.11 -9.68 28.38
CA PHE A 384 -5.18 -9.23 29.27
C PHE A 384 -6.32 -10.24 29.42
N PHE A 385 -6.63 -11.04 28.40
CA PHE A 385 -7.82 -11.91 28.41
C PHE A 385 -7.48 -13.38 28.71
N ASN A 386 -6.34 -13.93 28.27
CA ASN A 386 -5.95 -15.30 28.65
C ASN A 386 -5.65 -15.42 30.16
N ARG A 387 -5.05 -14.39 30.76
CA ARG A 387 -4.82 -14.37 32.22
C ARG A 387 -6.10 -14.33 33.04
N LEU A 388 -7.19 -13.78 32.48
CA LEU A 388 -8.50 -13.76 33.16
C LEU A 388 -9.20 -15.12 33.11
N THR A 389 -9.02 -15.89 32.05
CA THR A 389 -9.54 -17.26 31.95
C THR A 389 -8.78 -18.23 32.87
N GLU A 390 -7.47 -18.13 32.96
CA GLU A 390 -6.68 -18.90 33.91
C GLU A 390 -7.06 -18.58 35.38
N LYS A 391 -7.19 -17.30 35.74
CA LYS A 391 -7.63 -16.93 37.11
C LYS A 391 -9.04 -17.41 37.45
N ARG A 392 -9.98 -17.42 36.48
CA ARG A 392 -11.33 -17.97 36.74
C ARG A 392 -11.35 -19.49 36.88
N SER A 393 -10.46 -20.22 36.21
CA SER A 393 -10.31 -21.65 36.39
C SER A 393 -9.67 -22.02 37.76
N ILE A 394 -8.85 -21.14 38.32
CA ILE A 394 -8.20 -21.33 39.67
C ILE A 394 -9.16 -20.92 40.79
N LEU A 395 -10.08 -19.97 40.58
CA LEU A 395 -11.05 -19.51 41.57
C LEU A 395 -12.39 -20.27 41.49
N GLY A 396 -12.58 -21.15 40.52
CA GLY A 396 -13.75 -21.98 40.34
C GLY A 396 -13.55 -23.44 40.76
N GLN A 397 -12.42 -23.73 41.44
CA GLN A 397 -12.21 -24.88 42.29
C GLN A 397 -12.27 -24.41 43.75
#